data_b0e03a26eca19d55579211b72865f01d
#
_entry.id   b0e03a26eca19d55579211b72865f01d
#
_cell.length_a   1.000
_cell.length_b   1.000
_cell.length_c   1.000
_cell.angle_alpha   90.00
_cell.angle_beta   90.00
_cell.angle_gamma   90.00
#
_symmetry.space_group_name_H-M   'P 1'
#
loop_
_entity.id
_entity.type
_entity.pdbx_description
1 polymer ?
#
loop_
_entity_poly.entity_id
_entity_poly.type
_entity_poly.pdbx_seq_one_letter_code
_entity_poly.pdbx_strand_id
1 'polypeptide(L)'
;MLYTATLASLAAFSTAQTLNIPTRSGSIISLAQPSTISGSVDYGNKEFDRGRDCNTDDDTGSDSAVFILNDGATISNVIIGTRQLEGIHCKGACTLKNVWFRDVCEGE
;
A
#
# COMPACT_ATOMS: atom_id res chain seq x y z
N MET A 1 -33.37 18.78 -15.18
CA MET A 1 -32.85 18.22 -15.33
C MET A 1 -32.08 17.83 -15.33
N LEU A 2 -32.14 17.71 -14.98
CA LEU A 2 -31.35 17.17 -15.00
C LEU A 2 -30.58 16.68 -14.91
N TYR A 3 -30.38 16.67 -14.84
CA TYR A 3 -29.47 16.09 -14.97
C TYR A 3 -28.62 16.00 -14.82
N THR A 4 -28.62 16.16 -14.63
CA THR A 4 -27.76 15.96 -14.68
C THR A 4 -26.94 15.70 -14.46
N ALA A 5 -26.95 15.84 -14.14
CA ALA A 5 -26.06 15.52 -14.06
C ALA A 5 -25.38 15.07 -13.90
N THR A 6 -25.35 15.00 -13.76
CA THR A 6 -24.64 14.43 -13.86
C THR A 6 -23.76 14.30 -14.22
N LEU A 7 -23.46 14.59 -14.15
CA LEU A 7 -22.60 14.32 -14.65
C LEU A 7 -21.75 14.37 -14.41
N ALA A 8 -21.94 14.82 -14.02
CA ALA A 8 -20.98 14.90 -13.78
C ALA A 8 -20.35 14.17 -13.31
N SER A 9 -20.41 14.02 -13.00
CA SER A 9 -19.63 13.38 -12.53
C SER A 9 -18.77 12.75 -13.09
N LEU A 10 -18.44 12.64 -13.58
CA LEU A 10 -17.58 12.12 -14.09
C LEU A 10 -16.44 12.57 -14.17
N ALA A 11 -16.47 13.50 -14.37
CA ALA A 11 -15.18 13.97 -14.30
C ALA A 11 -14.74 13.96 -12.95
N ALA A 12 -15.65 13.91 -12.13
CA ALA A 12 -15.28 13.92 -10.80
C ALA A 12 -14.24 12.95 -10.47
N PHE A 13 -14.08 12.02 -11.31
CA PHE A 13 -13.13 11.13 -11.01
C PHE A 13 -11.80 11.55 -11.12
N SER A 14 -11.50 12.54 -11.72
CA SER A 14 -10.14 12.95 -11.77
C SER A 14 -9.64 13.39 -10.41
N THR A 15 -10.50 13.91 -9.55
CA THR A 15 -10.03 14.24 -8.24
C THR A 15 -9.81 13.01 -7.39
N ALA A 16 -10.42 11.91 -7.74
CA ALA A 16 -10.18 10.70 -6.99
C ALA A 16 -8.75 10.23 -7.13
N GLN A 17 -8.02 10.76 -8.09
CA GLN A 17 -6.63 10.38 -8.25
C GLN A 17 -5.71 11.15 -7.33
N THR A 18 -6.22 12.15 -6.64
CA THR A 18 -5.45 12.89 -5.68
C THR A 18 -5.49 12.15 -4.36
N LEU A 19 -4.36 11.59 -3.98
CA LEU A 19 -4.29 10.85 -2.75
C LEU A 19 -3.89 11.75 -1.61
N ASN A 20 -4.67 11.71 -0.56
CA ASN A 20 -4.35 12.44 0.65
C ASN A 20 -3.73 11.46 1.63
N ILE A 21 -2.44 11.20 1.44
CA ILE A 21 -1.72 10.30 2.32
C ILE A 21 -1.55 11.00 3.67
N PRO A 22 -1.92 10.37 4.77
CA PRO A 22 -1.79 11.01 6.07
C PRO A 22 -0.33 11.23 6.43
N THR A 23 -0.08 12.11 7.36
CA THR A 23 1.25 12.29 7.90
C THR A 23 1.64 11.01 8.63
N ARG A 24 2.81 10.47 8.30
CA ARG A 24 3.25 9.26 8.97
C ARG A 24 3.51 9.52 10.45
N SER A 25 3.26 8.50 11.23
CA SER A 25 3.57 8.50 12.66
C SER A 25 5.01 8.04 12.83
N GLY A 26 5.87 8.92 13.33
CA GLY A 26 7.27 8.59 13.55
C GLY A 26 8.09 8.63 12.27
N SER A 27 9.23 7.97 12.29
CA SER A 27 10.15 7.90 11.16
C SER A 27 9.83 6.73 10.26
N ILE A 28 10.32 6.74 9.03
CA ILE A 28 10.18 5.60 8.12
C ILE A 28 10.91 4.40 8.74
N ILE A 29 10.25 3.26 8.70
CA ILE A 29 10.81 2.01 9.18
C ILE A 29 11.22 1.19 7.97
N SER A 30 12.53 0.98 7.80
CA SER A 30 13.04 0.18 6.70
C SER A 30 13.27 -1.22 7.19
N LEU A 31 12.64 -2.19 6.53
CA LEU A 31 12.70 -3.58 6.93
C LEU A 31 13.78 -4.32 6.14
N ALA A 32 14.61 -5.09 6.84
CA ALA A 32 15.64 -5.89 6.18
C ALA A 32 15.03 -7.06 5.41
N GLN A 33 13.84 -7.48 5.80
CA GLN A 33 13.12 -8.57 5.15
C GLN A 33 11.62 -8.34 5.33
N PRO A 34 10.77 -9.04 4.59
CA PRO A 34 9.33 -8.84 4.72
C PRO A 34 8.85 -9.13 6.13
N SER A 35 7.83 -8.38 6.55
CA SER A 35 7.15 -8.65 7.79
C SER A 35 5.91 -9.49 7.48
N THR A 36 5.77 -10.63 8.13
CA THR A 36 4.63 -11.53 7.90
C THR A 36 3.53 -11.22 8.91
N ILE A 37 2.32 -11.02 8.40
CA ILE A 37 1.18 -10.61 9.19
C ILE A 37 0.17 -11.75 9.26
N SER A 38 -0.27 -12.07 10.46
CA SER A 38 -1.37 -13.00 10.72
C SER A 38 -2.41 -12.28 11.55
N GLY A 39 -3.68 -12.57 11.33
CA GLY A 39 -4.75 -11.89 12.04
C GLY A 39 -4.89 -10.44 11.62
N SER A 40 -5.20 -9.56 12.53
CA SER A 40 -5.45 -8.15 12.24
C SER A 40 -4.41 -7.28 12.93
N VAL A 41 -3.77 -6.39 12.17
CA VAL A 41 -2.77 -5.47 12.71
C VAL A 41 -3.07 -4.06 12.22
N ASP A 42 -3.06 -3.11 13.16
CA ASP A 42 -3.25 -1.69 12.89
C ASP A 42 -1.92 -0.99 13.20
N TYR A 43 -1.37 -0.31 12.20
CA TYR A 43 -0.05 0.31 12.37
C TYR A 43 -0.10 1.79 12.72
N GLY A 44 -1.30 2.38 12.86
CA GLY A 44 -1.41 3.76 13.33
C GLY A 44 -0.70 4.77 12.43
N ASN A 45 -0.77 4.56 11.12
CA ASN A 45 -0.17 5.44 10.11
C ASN A 45 1.37 5.45 10.11
N LYS A 46 1.99 4.38 10.55
CA LYS A 46 3.43 4.23 10.36
C LYS A 46 3.74 3.95 8.89
N GLU A 47 4.93 4.32 8.48
CA GLU A 47 5.39 4.13 7.11
C GLU A 47 6.53 3.12 7.07
N PHE A 48 6.44 2.16 6.16
CA PHE A 48 7.42 1.09 6.02
C PHE A 48 7.94 1.01 4.60
N ASP A 49 9.22 0.65 4.46
CA ASP A 49 9.79 0.31 3.16
C ASP A 49 10.80 -0.82 3.35
N ARG A 50 11.53 -1.15 2.29
CA ARG A 50 12.57 -2.17 2.32
C ARG A 50 13.95 -1.57 2.14
N GLY A 51 14.03 -0.24 2.06
CA GLY A 51 15.33 0.44 1.88
C GLY A 51 15.99 0.13 0.55
N ARG A 52 15.20 -0.21 -0.48
CA ARG A 52 15.70 -0.58 -1.79
C ARG A 52 15.05 0.29 -2.85
N ASP A 53 15.83 0.71 -3.82
CA ASP A 53 15.27 1.46 -4.94
C ASP A 53 14.33 0.56 -5.75
N CYS A 54 13.31 1.16 -6.35
CA CYS A 54 12.40 0.41 -7.22
C CYS A 54 13.16 -0.01 -8.46
N ASN A 55 13.47 -1.30 -8.54
CA ASN A 55 14.18 -1.90 -9.65
C ASN A 55 13.57 -3.27 -9.89
N THR A 56 12.70 -3.37 -10.89
CA THR A 56 11.95 -4.59 -11.14
C THR A 56 12.84 -5.76 -11.53
N ASP A 57 14.08 -5.50 -11.98
CA ASP A 57 15.00 -6.57 -12.30
C ASP A 57 15.44 -7.35 -11.06
N ASP A 58 15.30 -6.74 -9.88
CA ASP A 58 15.67 -7.37 -8.63
C ASP A 58 14.46 -7.95 -7.89
N ASP A 59 13.29 -7.91 -8.50
CA ASP A 59 12.08 -8.40 -7.87
C ASP A 59 12.10 -9.92 -7.82
N THR A 60 12.09 -10.49 -6.62
CA THR A 60 12.08 -11.92 -6.39
C THR A 60 10.74 -12.40 -5.83
N GLY A 61 9.67 -11.65 -6.09
CA GLY A 61 8.35 -12.03 -5.63
C GLY A 61 8.13 -11.69 -4.17
N SER A 62 7.57 -12.61 -3.40
CA SER A 62 7.23 -12.33 -2.01
C SER A 62 8.43 -11.95 -1.16
N ASP A 63 9.64 -12.38 -1.54
CA ASP A 63 10.84 -12.00 -0.80
C ASP A 63 11.15 -10.52 -0.93
N SER A 64 10.57 -9.84 -1.91
CA SER A 64 10.75 -8.41 -2.13
C SER A 64 9.63 -7.58 -1.51
N ALA A 65 8.65 -8.19 -0.86
CA ALA A 65 7.52 -7.48 -0.28
C ALA A 65 7.91 -6.75 0.99
N VAL A 66 7.17 -5.71 1.30
CA VAL A 66 7.23 -5.07 2.62
C VAL A 66 6.47 -5.93 3.60
N PHE A 67 5.25 -6.33 3.24
CA PHE A 67 4.42 -7.18 4.08
C PHE A 67 3.97 -8.41 3.31
N ILE A 68 3.99 -9.54 3.98
CA ILE A 68 3.36 -10.77 3.49
C ILE A 68 2.18 -11.04 4.40
N LEU A 69 0.98 -11.10 3.86
CA LEU A 69 -0.22 -11.33 4.63
C LEU A 69 -0.65 -12.78 4.48
N ASN A 70 -0.73 -13.47 5.59
CA ASN A 70 -1.24 -14.84 5.60
C ASN A 70 -2.73 -14.84 5.28
N ASP A 71 -3.25 -15.98 4.88
CA ASP A 71 -4.66 -16.11 4.49
C ASP A 71 -5.56 -15.60 5.62
N GLY A 72 -6.47 -14.69 5.28
CA GLY A 72 -7.40 -14.10 6.22
C GLY A 72 -6.87 -12.88 6.98
N ALA A 73 -5.62 -12.49 6.76
CA ALA A 73 -5.05 -11.37 7.51
C ALA A 73 -5.65 -10.02 7.10
N THR A 74 -5.66 -9.10 8.03
CA THR A 74 -6.06 -7.70 7.82
C THR A 74 -4.93 -6.79 8.27
N ILE A 75 -4.58 -5.82 7.43
CA ILE A 75 -3.64 -4.78 7.79
C ILE A 75 -4.35 -3.44 7.62
N SER A 76 -4.12 -2.53 8.55
CA SER A 76 -4.81 -1.25 8.49
C SER A 76 -3.92 -0.09 8.91
N ASN A 77 -4.23 1.10 8.38
CA ASN A 77 -3.61 2.37 8.73
C ASN A 77 -2.09 2.31 8.58
N VAL A 78 -1.64 2.03 7.36
CA VAL A 78 -0.22 1.88 7.10
C VAL A 78 0.14 2.55 5.78
N ILE A 79 1.34 3.10 5.71
CA ILE A 79 1.85 3.75 4.52
C ILE A 79 3.01 2.89 4.00
N ILE A 80 2.96 2.57 2.72
CA ILE A 80 4.04 1.88 2.04
C ILE A 80 4.87 2.95 1.33
N GLY A 81 6.13 3.03 1.69
CA GLY A 81 7.01 4.07 1.17
C GLY A 81 7.49 3.82 -0.25
N THR A 82 8.40 4.65 -0.73
CA THR A 82 8.83 4.58 -2.13
C THR A 82 9.94 3.57 -2.35
N ARG A 83 10.72 3.24 -1.33
CA ARG A 83 11.90 2.39 -1.51
C ARG A 83 11.55 0.94 -1.26
N GLN A 84 10.85 0.35 -2.22
CA GLN A 84 10.39 -1.04 -2.16
C GLN A 84 10.13 -1.56 -3.58
N LEU A 85 10.03 -2.86 -3.72
CA LEU A 85 9.78 -3.51 -5.01
C LEU A 85 8.37 -4.06 -5.08
N GLU A 86 8.00 -4.92 -4.13
CA GLU A 86 6.68 -5.48 -4.06
C GLU A 86 6.11 -5.08 -2.70
N GLY A 87 5.07 -4.29 -2.68
CA GLY A 87 4.58 -3.71 -1.43
C GLY A 87 3.96 -4.74 -0.51
N ILE A 88 2.84 -5.29 -0.92
CA ILE A 88 2.09 -6.24 -0.11
C ILE A 88 1.80 -7.48 -0.92
N HIS A 89 2.11 -8.63 -0.34
CA HIS A 89 1.87 -9.92 -0.97
C HIS A 89 0.90 -10.70 -0.10
N CYS A 90 -0.28 -11.02 -0.64
CA CYS A 90 -1.28 -11.80 0.09
C CYS A 90 -1.18 -13.26 -0.33
N LYS A 91 -1.04 -14.15 0.65
CA LYS A 91 -0.96 -15.58 0.36
C LYS A 91 -2.32 -16.20 0.05
N GLY A 92 -3.37 -15.54 0.42
CA GLY A 92 -4.74 -15.96 0.17
C GLY A 92 -5.63 -14.76 0.25
N ALA A 93 -6.81 -14.90 0.87
CA ALA A 93 -7.68 -13.75 1.08
C ALA A 93 -7.02 -12.79 2.06
N CYS A 94 -7.08 -11.50 1.80
CA CYS A 94 -6.57 -10.51 2.71
C CYS A 94 -7.43 -9.26 2.66
N THR A 95 -7.35 -8.44 3.70
CA THR A 95 -8.09 -7.20 3.77
C THR A 95 -7.12 -6.05 4.04
N LEU A 96 -7.23 -5.00 3.24
CA LEU A 96 -6.42 -3.80 3.39
C LEU A 96 -7.35 -2.66 3.72
N LYS A 97 -7.12 -1.97 4.83
CA LYS A 97 -7.94 -0.83 5.24
C LYS A 97 -7.05 0.37 5.46
N ASN A 98 -7.32 1.46 4.73
CA ASN A 98 -6.51 2.67 4.87
C ASN A 98 -5.03 2.35 4.68
N VAL A 99 -4.72 1.78 3.54
CA VAL A 99 -3.35 1.47 3.14
C VAL A 99 -3.00 2.39 1.99
N TRP A 100 -1.91 3.12 2.13
CA TRP A 100 -1.49 4.09 1.11
C TRP A 100 -0.13 3.70 0.58
N PHE A 101 0.02 3.77 -0.75
CA PHE A 101 1.30 3.56 -1.41
C PHE A 101 1.79 4.91 -1.90
N ARG A 102 2.96 5.36 -1.45
CA ARG A 102 3.51 6.61 -1.94
C ARG A 102 3.92 6.48 -3.40
N ASP A 103 4.33 5.29 -3.78
CA ASP A 103 4.71 4.99 -5.14
C ASP A 103 4.49 3.51 -5.36
N VAL A 104 4.09 3.14 -6.57
CA VAL A 104 3.84 1.75 -6.91
C VAL A 104 4.93 1.33 -7.86
N CYS A 105 5.78 0.42 -7.41
CA CYS A 105 6.77 -0.17 -8.30
C CYS A 105 6.04 -1.08 -9.28
N GLU A 106 6.57 -1.24 -10.46
CA GLU A 106 5.90 -2.00 -11.50
C GLU A 106 5.54 -3.40 -11.00
N GLY A 107 4.32 -3.83 -11.26
CA GLY A 107 3.87 -5.15 -10.87
C GLY A 107 3.05 -5.21 -9.60
N GLU A 108 2.85 -4.11 -8.91
CA GLU A 108 2.05 -4.10 -7.69
C GLU A 108 0.59 -3.84 -7.94
#